data_efa677586db2af48c5b66934584416ec
#
_entry.id   efa677586db2af48c5b66934584416ec
#
_cell.length_a   1.000
_cell.length_b   1.000
_cell.length_c   1.000
_cell.angle_alpha   90.00
_cell.angle_beta   90.00
_cell.angle_gamma   90.00
#
_symmetry.space_group_name_H-M   'P 1'
#
loop_
_entity.id
_entity.type
_entity.pdbx_description
1 polymer ?
#
loop_
_entity_poly.entity_id
_entity_poly.type
_entity_poly.pdbx_seq_one_letter_code
_entity_poly.pdbx_strand_id
1 'polypeptide(L)'
;MKYLNYGDFTRVDEFGNVIGTFSAGEYAFYASTTVYKRASFRFGTALKAVYSNMEAYNSYGFLADFSATYEFKHERTYASLLIKNAGFQIKTYAHESEPMPFEMILGFSSRFEHAPLRWSISWAHLEKWDLSYTDPAESTVDPLTNEEIVNHYSTRDKLFSHLHLGREFLLSENFNLRVGYNFRRRQEMALDLYKHNVGLSWGFSMKISKFHFNYARAAYHSVGPMHTFSVLTNLSKFRRK
;
A
#
# COMPACT_ATOMS: atom_id res chain seq x y z
N MET A 1 -4.68 11.02 -8.76
CA MET A 1 -5.19 9.92 -9.61
C MET A 1 -4.20 8.77 -9.53
N LYS A 2 -4.69 7.55 -9.40
CA LYS A 2 -3.91 6.32 -9.51
C LYS A 2 -4.55 5.48 -10.62
N TYR A 3 -3.73 4.88 -11.47
CA TYR A 3 -4.16 3.94 -12.49
C TYR A 3 -3.35 2.66 -12.33
N LEU A 4 -4.04 1.53 -12.33
CA LEU A 4 -3.45 0.21 -12.31
C LEU A 4 -3.93 -0.51 -13.57
N ASN A 5 -2.98 -1.00 -14.36
CA ASN A 5 -3.25 -1.79 -15.56
C ASN A 5 -2.76 -3.22 -15.32
N TYR A 6 -3.65 -4.17 -15.48
CA TYR A 6 -3.34 -5.60 -15.34
C TYR A 6 -2.86 -6.24 -16.65
N GLY A 7 -2.86 -5.46 -17.75
CA GLY A 7 -2.51 -5.95 -19.08
C GLY A 7 -3.69 -6.53 -19.84
N ASP A 8 -3.37 -7.18 -20.95
CA ASP A 8 -4.33 -7.84 -21.81
C ASP A 8 -4.36 -9.34 -21.51
N PHE A 9 -5.55 -9.90 -21.43
CA PHE A 9 -5.80 -11.31 -21.21
C PHE A 9 -6.40 -11.94 -22.44
N THR A 10 -6.03 -13.18 -22.72
CA THR A 10 -6.59 -13.96 -23.83
C THR A 10 -7.88 -14.63 -23.37
N ARG A 11 -8.97 -14.38 -24.09
CA ARG A 11 -10.23 -15.08 -23.90
C ARG A 11 -10.19 -16.38 -24.68
N VAL A 12 -10.51 -17.49 -24.02
CA VAL A 12 -10.61 -18.82 -24.61
C VAL A 12 -12.02 -19.38 -24.46
N ASP A 13 -12.46 -20.19 -25.39
CA ASP A 13 -13.69 -20.96 -25.27
C ASP A 13 -13.50 -22.20 -24.38
N GLU A 14 -14.58 -22.97 -24.18
CA GLU A 14 -14.56 -24.21 -23.39
C GLU A 14 -13.63 -25.29 -23.98
N PHE A 15 -13.24 -25.15 -25.25
CA PHE A 15 -12.34 -26.07 -25.96
C PHE A 15 -10.89 -25.58 -26.01
N GLY A 16 -10.60 -24.39 -25.40
CA GLY A 16 -9.27 -23.80 -25.40
C GLY A 16 -8.92 -22.96 -26.64
N ASN A 17 -9.88 -22.74 -27.57
CA ASN A 17 -9.62 -21.88 -28.73
C ASN A 17 -9.66 -20.40 -28.32
N VAL A 18 -8.74 -19.63 -28.87
CA VAL A 18 -8.70 -18.17 -28.63
C VAL A 18 -9.85 -17.50 -29.38
N ILE A 19 -10.76 -16.87 -28.62
CA ILE A 19 -11.95 -16.16 -29.16
C ILE A 19 -11.83 -14.64 -29.03
N GLY A 20 -10.74 -14.14 -28.46
CA GLY A 20 -10.50 -12.70 -28.34
C GLY A 20 -9.51 -12.34 -27.22
N THR A 21 -9.39 -11.04 -26.98
CA THR A 21 -8.62 -10.47 -25.86
C THR A 21 -9.48 -9.49 -25.09
N PHE A 22 -9.21 -9.33 -23.79
CA PHE A 22 -9.82 -8.29 -22.95
C PHE A 22 -8.76 -7.65 -22.06
N SER A 23 -9.01 -6.41 -21.64
CA SER A 23 -8.15 -5.70 -20.72
C SER A 23 -8.83 -5.51 -19.36
N ALA A 24 -8.02 -5.42 -18.30
CA ALA A 24 -8.47 -5.10 -16.98
C ALA A 24 -7.69 -3.92 -16.41
N GLY A 25 -8.38 -3.02 -15.69
CA GLY A 25 -7.74 -1.85 -15.12
C GLY A 25 -8.58 -1.19 -14.04
N GLU A 26 -7.90 -0.48 -13.16
CA GLU A 26 -8.50 0.25 -12.06
C GLU A 26 -8.06 1.71 -12.06
N TYR A 27 -9.00 2.59 -11.76
CA TYR A 27 -8.79 4.02 -11.67
C TYR A 27 -9.21 4.50 -10.29
N ALA A 28 -8.34 5.26 -9.63
CA ALA A 28 -8.68 5.93 -8.38
C ALA A 28 -8.40 7.43 -8.50
N PHE A 29 -9.43 8.21 -8.30
CA PHE A 29 -9.35 9.66 -8.17
C PHE A 29 -9.46 10.01 -6.70
N TYR A 30 -8.57 10.87 -6.20
CA TYR A 30 -8.62 11.31 -4.82
C TYR A 30 -8.26 12.78 -4.68
N ALA A 31 -8.96 13.44 -3.76
CA ALA A 31 -8.68 14.79 -3.32
C ALA A 31 -8.49 14.78 -1.81
N SER A 32 -7.46 15.47 -1.32
CA SER A 32 -7.15 15.53 0.10
C SER A 32 -6.94 16.96 0.56
N THR A 33 -7.29 17.20 1.82
CA THR A 33 -7.09 18.51 2.46
C THR A 33 -6.76 18.35 3.93
N THR A 34 -6.07 19.36 4.49
CA THR A 34 -5.92 19.49 5.94
C THR A 34 -7.11 20.28 6.46
N VAL A 35 -7.96 19.61 7.23
CA VAL A 35 -9.20 20.19 7.77
C VAL A 35 -8.90 21.09 8.97
N TYR A 36 -7.92 20.68 9.79
CA TYR A 36 -7.57 21.40 11.00
C TYR A 36 -6.06 21.34 11.24
N LYS A 37 -5.50 22.51 11.61
CA LYS A 37 -4.08 22.64 11.98
C LYS A 37 -3.97 23.63 13.13
N ARG A 38 -3.55 23.15 14.29
CA ARG A 38 -3.28 23.98 15.46
C ARG A 38 -2.12 23.44 16.26
N ALA A 39 -1.15 24.31 16.56
CA ALA A 39 0.09 23.97 17.28
C ALA A 39 0.72 22.68 16.72
N SER A 40 0.74 21.61 17.53
CA SER A 40 1.34 20.32 17.18
C SER A 40 0.37 19.35 16.49
N PHE A 41 -0.92 19.64 16.42
CA PHE A 41 -1.93 18.74 15.83
C PHE A 41 -2.33 19.15 14.42
N ARG A 42 -2.45 18.13 13.56
CA ARG A 42 -2.99 18.27 12.20
C ARG A 42 -3.99 17.15 11.93
N PHE A 43 -5.16 17.51 11.43
CA PHE A 43 -6.16 16.57 10.97
C PHE A 43 -6.36 16.75 9.46
N GLY A 44 -6.33 15.65 8.74
CA GLY A 44 -6.54 15.64 7.30
C GLY A 44 -7.60 14.63 6.91
N THR A 45 -8.20 14.86 5.76
CA THR A 45 -9.12 13.94 5.12
C THR A 45 -8.82 13.83 3.64
N ALA A 46 -9.12 12.68 3.05
CA ALA A 46 -9.12 12.47 1.62
C ALA A 46 -10.42 11.78 1.21
N LEU A 47 -10.99 12.21 0.10
CA LEU A 47 -12.10 11.54 -0.57
C LEU A 47 -11.57 10.84 -1.82
N LYS A 48 -12.05 9.65 -2.07
CA LYS A 48 -11.64 8.80 -3.19
C LYS A 48 -12.87 8.31 -3.95
N ALA A 49 -12.79 8.35 -5.26
CA ALA A 49 -13.69 7.65 -6.15
C ALA A 49 -12.88 6.57 -6.88
N VAL A 50 -13.32 5.34 -6.78
CA VAL A 50 -12.65 4.18 -7.41
C VAL A 50 -13.56 3.63 -8.48
N TYR A 51 -12.99 3.35 -9.64
CA TYR A 51 -13.63 2.67 -10.75
C TYR A 51 -12.75 1.51 -11.19
N SER A 52 -13.32 0.33 -11.28
CA SER A 52 -12.66 -0.87 -11.76
C SER A 52 -13.43 -1.44 -12.94
N ASN A 53 -12.69 -1.86 -13.94
CA ASN A 53 -13.21 -2.53 -15.14
C ASN A 53 -12.43 -3.83 -15.34
N MET A 54 -13.16 -4.94 -15.37
CA MET A 54 -12.63 -6.28 -15.62
C MET A 54 -13.50 -6.95 -16.67
N GLU A 55 -13.02 -6.96 -17.92
CA GLU A 55 -13.74 -7.51 -19.05
C GLU A 55 -15.11 -6.83 -19.25
N ALA A 56 -16.21 -7.60 -19.09
CA ALA A 56 -17.59 -7.12 -19.16
C ALA A 56 -18.12 -6.55 -17.83
N TYR A 57 -17.35 -6.72 -16.74
CA TYR A 57 -17.77 -6.34 -15.41
C TYR A 57 -17.14 -5.01 -15.01
N ASN A 58 -17.95 -4.15 -14.41
CA ASN A 58 -17.45 -2.89 -13.85
C ASN A 58 -18.01 -2.65 -12.45
N SER A 59 -17.19 -2.01 -11.64
CA SER A 59 -17.51 -1.66 -10.27
C SER A 59 -17.06 -0.24 -9.96
N TYR A 60 -17.78 0.47 -9.11
CA TYR A 60 -17.35 1.75 -8.59
C TYR A 60 -17.78 1.94 -7.13
N GLY A 61 -16.97 2.70 -6.40
CA GLY A 61 -17.19 2.97 -5.00
C GLY A 61 -16.61 4.31 -4.54
N PHE A 62 -17.04 4.76 -3.38
CA PHE A 62 -16.53 5.92 -2.70
C PHE A 62 -15.92 5.56 -1.37
N LEU A 63 -14.76 6.14 -1.09
CA LEU A 63 -13.97 5.88 0.09
C LEU A 63 -13.50 7.21 0.69
N ALA A 64 -13.32 7.21 2.01
CA ALA A 64 -12.72 8.33 2.72
C ALA A 64 -11.52 7.84 3.54
N ASP A 65 -10.47 8.68 3.61
CA ASP A 65 -9.38 8.51 4.56
C ASP A 65 -9.42 9.65 5.59
N PHE A 66 -9.04 9.32 6.82
CA PHE A 66 -8.91 10.28 7.91
C PHE A 66 -7.51 10.13 8.54
N SER A 67 -6.87 11.25 8.78
CA SER A 67 -5.54 11.26 9.39
C SER A 67 -5.46 12.24 10.56
N ALA A 68 -4.80 11.81 11.63
CA ALA A 68 -4.41 12.63 12.75
C ALA A 68 -2.88 12.55 12.90
N THR A 69 -2.22 13.69 12.94
CA THR A 69 -0.77 13.76 13.11
C THR A 69 -0.43 14.69 14.26
N TYR A 70 0.43 14.21 15.15
CA TYR A 70 1.03 14.98 16.23
C TYR A 70 2.50 15.25 15.92
N GLU A 71 2.91 16.51 16.00
CA GLU A 71 4.29 16.96 15.82
C GLU A 71 4.94 17.26 17.16
N PHE A 72 5.98 16.52 17.52
CA PHE A 72 6.77 16.74 18.72
C PHE A 72 7.70 17.93 18.55
N LYS A 73 7.78 18.79 19.56
CA LYS A 73 8.43 20.13 19.43
C LYS A 73 9.94 20.10 19.17
N HIS A 74 10.67 19.07 19.58
CA HIS A 74 12.13 19.15 19.67
C HIS A 74 12.91 18.41 18.59
N GLU A 75 12.30 17.51 17.78
CA GLU A 75 13.12 16.62 16.94
C GLU A 75 12.56 16.37 15.55
N ARG A 76 11.65 17.22 15.05
CA ARG A 76 10.97 16.94 13.77
C ARG A 76 10.42 15.52 13.73
N THR A 77 9.88 15.11 14.87
CA THR A 77 9.34 13.79 15.13
C THR A 77 7.82 13.87 15.03
N TYR A 78 7.23 12.88 14.40
CA TYR A 78 5.80 12.82 14.13
C TYR A 78 5.26 11.47 14.57
N ALA A 79 4.12 11.49 15.25
CA ALA A 79 3.25 10.33 15.41
C ALA A 79 1.97 10.57 14.59
N SER A 80 1.47 9.56 13.92
CA SER A 80 0.28 9.68 13.08
C SER A 80 -0.59 8.45 13.15
N LEU A 81 -1.89 8.67 13.19
CA LEU A 81 -2.92 7.65 13.00
C LEU A 81 -3.59 7.91 11.66
N LEU A 82 -3.72 6.88 10.86
CA LEU A 82 -4.38 6.94 9.55
C LEU A 82 -5.42 5.83 9.47
N ILE A 83 -6.65 6.23 9.20
CA ILE A 83 -7.76 5.34 8.86
C ILE A 83 -7.97 5.47 7.37
N LYS A 84 -7.82 4.36 6.62
CA LYS A 84 -7.91 4.33 5.17
C LYS A 84 -9.14 3.58 4.71
N ASN A 85 -9.63 4.02 3.56
CA ASN A 85 -10.63 3.30 2.77
C ASN A 85 -11.93 3.02 3.54
N ALA A 86 -12.32 3.93 4.44
CA ALA A 86 -13.64 3.89 5.07
C ALA A 86 -14.69 4.26 4.00
N GLY A 87 -15.48 3.29 3.55
CA GLY A 87 -16.47 3.54 2.50
C GLY A 87 -17.15 2.27 2.02
N PHE A 88 -17.80 2.37 0.88
CA PHE A 88 -18.63 1.31 0.33
C PHE A 88 -18.59 1.30 -1.20
N GLN A 89 -18.91 0.15 -1.75
CA GLN A 89 -19.10 -0.09 -3.16
C GLN A 89 -20.55 0.28 -3.53
N ILE A 90 -20.73 1.11 -4.56
CA ILE A 90 -22.04 1.51 -5.04
C ILE A 90 -22.54 0.52 -6.09
N LYS A 91 -21.63 0.15 -7.00
CA LYS A 91 -21.92 -0.86 -8.01
C LYS A 91 -20.96 -2.02 -7.85
N THR A 92 -21.49 -3.20 -7.73
CA THR A 92 -20.77 -4.47 -7.58
C THR A 92 -20.54 -5.13 -8.93
N TYR A 93 -19.57 -6.05 -9.03
CA TYR A 93 -19.31 -6.79 -10.28
C TYR A 93 -20.45 -7.75 -10.62
N ALA A 94 -20.90 -8.55 -9.65
CA ALA A 94 -21.82 -9.66 -9.88
C ALA A 94 -22.89 -9.77 -8.78
N HIS A 95 -23.54 -8.67 -8.40
CA HIS A 95 -24.61 -8.59 -7.38
C HIS A 95 -24.16 -8.84 -5.92
N GLU A 96 -22.91 -9.23 -5.67
CA GLU A 96 -22.37 -9.39 -4.33
C GLU A 96 -21.48 -8.20 -3.99
N SER A 97 -21.67 -7.62 -2.80
CA SER A 97 -20.86 -6.51 -2.32
C SER A 97 -19.59 -7.03 -1.68
N GLU A 98 -18.46 -6.59 -2.17
CA GLU A 98 -17.17 -6.89 -1.58
C GLU A 98 -16.80 -5.84 -0.52
N PRO A 99 -16.23 -6.26 0.62
CA PRO A 99 -15.77 -5.31 1.63
C PRO A 99 -14.64 -4.46 1.05
N MET A 100 -14.72 -3.16 1.28
CA MET A 100 -13.62 -2.25 0.91
C MET A 100 -12.37 -2.57 1.74
N PRO A 101 -11.16 -2.34 1.21
CA PRO A 101 -9.90 -2.65 1.90
C PRO A 101 -9.63 -1.64 3.01
N PHE A 102 -10.48 -1.67 4.03
CA PHE A 102 -10.34 -0.84 5.23
C PHE A 102 -9.02 -1.15 5.94
N GLU A 103 -8.32 -0.13 6.38
CA GLU A 103 -7.03 -0.29 7.03
C GLU A 103 -6.78 0.83 8.05
N MET A 104 -6.31 0.45 9.24
CA MET A 104 -5.84 1.37 10.27
C MET A 104 -4.33 1.26 10.41
N ILE A 105 -3.62 2.41 10.37
CA ILE A 105 -2.17 2.48 10.43
C ILE A 105 -1.76 3.46 11.53
N LEU A 106 -0.89 3.01 12.43
CA LEU A 106 -0.16 3.86 13.35
C LEU A 106 1.26 4.06 12.83
N GLY A 107 1.67 5.32 12.65
CA GLY A 107 2.99 5.67 12.13
C GLY A 107 3.78 6.54 13.11
N PHE A 108 5.08 6.31 13.15
CA PHE A 108 6.04 7.14 13.85
C PHE A 108 7.22 7.43 12.95
N SER A 109 7.66 8.69 12.89
CA SER A 109 8.84 9.07 12.11
C SER A 109 9.62 10.18 12.79
N SER A 110 10.95 10.10 12.67
CA SER A 110 11.83 11.12 13.20
C SER A 110 12.97 11.43 12.23
N ARG A 111 13.36 12.69 12.18
CA ARG A 111 14.52 13.14 11.42
C ARG A 111 15.66 13.47 12.39
N PHE A 112 16.83 12.92 12.09
CA PHE A 112 18.03 13.26 12.85
C PHE A 112 18.38 14.75 12.65
N GLU A 113 18.81 15.39 13.72
CA GLU A 113 19.14 16.82 13.70
C GLU A 113 20.38 17.11 12.86
N HIS A 114 21.42 16.30 13.00
CA HIS A 114 22.72 16.48 12.38
C HIS A 114 23.00 15.54 11.20
N ALA A 115 22.00 14.79 10.75
CA ALA A 115 22.15 13.90 9.61
C ALA A 115 20.98 14.09 8.62
N PRO A 116 21.22 14.00 7.31
CA PRO A 116 20.17 14.09 6.30
C PRO A 116 19.37 12.78 6.21
N LEU A 117 18.97 12.27 7.36
CA LEU A 117 18.31 10.96 7.49
C LEU A 117 17.02 11.12 8.29
N ARG A 118 15.94 10.54 7.77
CA ARG A 118 14.68 10.28 8.47
C ARG A 118 14.45 8.78 8.54
N TRP A 119 13.99 8.31 9.65
CA TRP A 119 13.52 6.94 9.82
C TRP A 119 12.02 6.94 10.13
N SER A 120 11.36 5.85 9.81
CA SER A 120 9.95 5.66 10.08
C SER A 120 9.66 4.21 10.43
N ILE A 121 8.71 4.04 11.33
CA ILE A 121 8.12 2.76 11.69
C ILE A 121 6.62 2.94 11.56
N SER A 122 5.94 1.97 10.97
CA SER A 122 4.49 1.95 10.97
C SER A 122 3.96 0.55 11.24
N TRP A 123 2.85 0.51 11.98
CA TRP A 123 2.03 -0.66 12.22
C TRP A 123 0.78 -0.52 11.38
N ALA A 124 0.64 -1.42 10.43
CA ALA A 124 -0.50 -1.49 9.52
C ALA A 124 -1.50 -2.57 9.97
N HIS A 125 -2.73 -2.48 9.49
CA HIS A 125 -3.80 -3.43 9.79
C HIS A 125 -4.12 -3.58 11.28
N LEU A 126 -4.19 -2.47 12.01
CA LEU A 126 -4.55 -2.49 13.45
C LEU A 126 -5.98 -3.01 13.70
N GLU A 127 -6.81 -3.03 12.68
CA GLU A 127 -8.18 -3.55 12.71
C GLU A 127 -8.26 -5.08 12.79
N LYS A 128 -7.18 -5.77 12.45
CA LYS A 128 -7.15 -7.24 12.40
C LYS A 128 -5.82 -7.75 12.98
N TRP A 129 -5.88 -8.45 14.10
CA TRP A 129 -4.68 -8.96 14.77
C TRP A 129 -3.98 -10.10 14.02
N ASP A 130 -4.75 -11.02 13.46
CA ASP A 130 -4.20 -12.17 12.75
C ASP A 130 -4.28 -11.93 11.24
N LEU A 131 -3.14 -11.66 10.65
CA LEU A 131 -2.96 -11.47 9.21
C LEU A 131 -2.38 -12.71 8.53
N SER A 132 -2.18 -13.80 9.27
CA SER A 132 -1.61 -15.02 8.71
C SER A 132 -2.56 -15.61 7.66
N TYR A 133 -1.97 -16.04 6.55
CA TYR A 133 -2.63 -16.81 5.52
C TYR A 133 -1.94 -18.17 5.42
N THR A 134 -2.69 -19.23 5.57
CA THR A 134 -2.22 -20.58 5.32
C THR A 134 -2.78 -21.01 3.98
N ASP A 135 -1.91 -21.30 3.02
CA ASP A 135 -2.34 -21.82 1.73
C ASP A 135 -2.85 -23.28 1.93
N PRO A 136 -4.12 -23.57 1.59
CA PRO A 136 -4.63 -24.92 1.67
C PRO A 136 -3.87 -25.92 0.77
N ALA A 137 -3.19 -25.44 -0.27
CA ALA A 137 -2.37 -26.25 -1.16
C ALA A 137 -0.98 -26.59 -0.57
N GLU A 138 -0.53 -25.87 0.45
CA GLU A 138 0.72 -26.12 1.18
C GLU A 138 0.54 -27.01 2.43
N SER A 139 -0.70 -27.45 2.72
CA SER A 139 -0.91 -28.41 3.79
C SER A 139 -0.25 -29.75 3.41
N THR A 140 0.89 -30.02 4.02
CA THR A 140 1.56 -31.31 3.94
C THR A 140 0.90 -32.27 4.94
N VAL A 141 0.29 -33.32 4.46
CA VAL A 141 -0.22 -34.40 5.30
C VAL A 141 0.98 -35.24 5.74
N ASP A 142 1.17 -35.41 7.04
CA ASP A 142 2.19 -36.32 7.56
C ASP A 142 1.86 -37.74 7.07
N PRO A 143 2.74 -38.38 6.27
CA PRO A 143 2.45 -39.71 5.70
C PRO A 143 2.39 -40.81 6.77
N LEU A 144 2.80 -40.58 8.02
CA LEU A 144 2.79 -41.52 9.11
C LEU A 144 1.55 -41.38 10.01
N THR A 145 1.14 -40.11 10.29
CA THR A 145 0.02 -39.84 11.21
C THR A 145 -1.28 -39.51 10.46
N ASN A 146 -1.22 -39.24 9.17
CA ASN A 146 -2.30 -38.71 8.34
C ASN A 146 -2.91 -37.41 8.88
N GLU A 147 -2.15 -36.69 9.71
CA GLU A 147 -2.52 -35.37 10.25
C GLU A 147 -2.06 -34.28 9.32
N GLU A 148 -2.87 -33.23 9.17
CA GLU A 148 -2.55 -32.06 8.37
C GLU A 148 -1.51 -31.20 9.13
N ILE A 149 -0.29 -31.08 8.61
CA ILE A 149 0.74 -30.20 9.16
C ILE A 149 0.39 -28.78 8.75
N VAL A 150 -0.35 -28.08 9.62
CA VAL A 150 -0.64 -26.66 9.43
C VAL A 150 0.54 -25.84 9.98
N ASN A 151 1.16 -25.06 9.14
CA ASN A 151 2.18 -24.10 9.57
C ASN A 151 1.56 -23.05 10.51
N HIS A 152 1.76 -23.21 11.81
CA HIS A 152 1.32 -22.25 12.83
C HIS A 152 2.27 -21.06 12.90
N TYR A 153 1.79 -19.90 12.51
CA TYR A 153 2.50 -18.63 12.75
C TYR A 153 2.60 -18.35 14.25
N SER A 154 3.81 -18.09 14.70
CA SER A 154 4.04 -17.72 16.10
C SER A 154 3.46 -16.33 16.40
N THR A 155 3.24 -16.00 17.67
CA THR A 155 2.81 -14.65 18.10
C THR A 155 3.78 -13.56 17.62
N ARG A 156 5.08 -13.89 17.51
CA ARG A 156 6.10 -12.98 16.99
C ARG A 156 5.89 -12.72 15.51
N ASP A 157 5.62 -13.75 14.72
CA ASP A 157 5.38 -13.63 13.28
C ASP A 157 4.14 -12.77 13.01
N LYS A 158 3.07 -12.96 13.81
CA LYS A 158 1.86 -12.13 13.75
C LYS A 158 2.16 -10.67 14.08
N LEU A 159 2.98 -10.38 15.09
CA LEU A 159 3.37 -9.02 15.43
C LEU A 159 4.21 -8.38 14.31
N PHE A 160 5.20 -9.10 13.78
CA PHE A 160 6.05 -8.58 12.72
C PHE A 160 5.29 -8.38 11.39
N SER A 161 4.23 -9.14 11.11
CA SER A 161 3.42 -8.95 9.90
C SER A 161 2.78 -7.56 9.79
N HIS A 162 2.56 -6.89 10.92
CA HIS A 162 2.06 -5.52 10.94
C HIS A 162 3.15 -4.46 10.72
N LEU A 163 4.43 -4.82 10.84
CA LEU A 163 5.53 -3.87 10.93
C LEU A 163 6.08 -3.50 9.55
N HIS A 164 6.16 -2.20 9.31
CA HIS A 164 6.86 -1.63 8.17
C HIS A 164 7.95 -0.68 8.65
N LEU A 165 9.16 -0.85 8.13
CA LEU A 165 10.29 0.02 8.42
C LEU A 165 10.63 0.86 7.18
N GLY A 166 10.98 2.12 7.40
CA GLY A 166 11.38 3.03 6.34
C GLY A 166 12.58 3.89 6.74
N ARG A 167 13.42 4.18 5.74
CA ARG A 167 14.49 5.17 5.83
C ARG A 167 14.43 6.09 4.62
N GLU A 168 14.61 7.38 4.88
CA GLU A 168 14.65 8.40 3.85
C GLU A 168 15.94 9.20 3.99
N PHE A 169 16.73 9.23 2.92
CA PHE A 169 17.93 10.04 2.78
C PHE A 169 17.56 11.36 2.12
N LEU A 170 17.66 12.45 2.86
CA LEU A 170 17.30 13.82 2.44
C LEU A 170 18.52 14.46 1.79
N LEU A 171 18.87 14.05 0.57
CA LEU A 171 20.09 14.46 -0.12
C LEU A 171 20.07 15.94 -0.50
N SER A 172 18.89 16.48 -0.79
CA SER A 172 18.68 17.92 -0.98
C SER A 172 17.23 18.30 -0.63
N GLU A 173 16.91 19.59 -0.67
CA GLU A 173 15.52 20.06 -0.52
C GLU A 173 14.59 19.58 -1.63
N ASN A 174 15.16 19.19 -2.76
CA ASN A 174 14.42 18.80 -3.94
C ASN A 174 14.57 17.33 -4.31
N PHE A 175 15.45 16.56 -3.63
CA PHE A 175 15.72 15.19 -3.97
C PHE A 175 15.93 14.31 -2.73
N ASN A 176 15.16 13.24 -2.62
CA ASN A 176 15.20 12.28 -1.52
C ASN A 176 15.23 10.86 -2.07
N LEU A 177 16.01 9.99 -1.41
CA LEU A 177 15.99 8.55 -1.63
C LEU A 177 15.29 7.87 -0.46
N ARG A 178 14.55 6.80 -0.75
CA ARG A 178 13.79 6.04 0.25
C ARG A 178 14.08 4.56 0.11
N VAL A 179 14.18 3.89 1.26
CA VAL A 179 14.25 2.43 1.34
C VAL A 179 13.25 1.99 2.39
N GLY A 180 12.51 0.94 2.10
CA GLY A 180 11.50 0.39 2.99
C GLY A 180 11.54 -1.12 3.04
N TYR A 181 11.10 -1.66 4.17
CA TYR A 181 10.98 -3.09 4.38
C TYR A 181 9.61 -3.41 4.97
N ASN A 182 8.93 -4.39 4.37
CA ASN A 182 7.62 -4.89 4.78
C ASN A 182 7.76 -6.35 5.18
N PHE A 183 7.61 -6.63 6.47
CA PHE A 183 7.76 -7.96 7.04
C PHE A 183 6.65 -8.91 6.58
N ARG A 184 5.41 -8.44 6.52
CA ARG A 184 4.27 -9.25 6.04
C ARG A 184 4.51 -9.77 4.63
N ARG A 185 4.89 -8.87 3.72
CA ARG A 185 5.21 -9.27 2.33
C ARG A 185 6.32 -10.30 2.27
N ARG A 186 7.31 -10.18 3.16
CA ARG A 186 8.37 -11.16 3.28
C ARG A 186 7.85 -12.52 3.70
N GLN A 187 6.90 -12.57 4.63
CA GLN A 187 6.33 -13.82 5.13
C GLN A 187 5.40 -14.48 4.10
N GLU A 188 4.52 -13.69 3.46
CA GLU A 188 3.48 -14.21 2.57
C GLU A 188 3.96 -14.53 1.15
N MET A 189 4.95 -13.79 0.65
CA MET A 189 5.33 -13.83 -0.78
C MET A 189 6.72 -14.41 -1.03
N ALA A 190 7.47 -14.80 0.00
CA ALA A 190 8.79 -15.39 -0.15
C ALA A 190 8.67 -16.90 -0.37
N LEU A 191 8.95 -17.35 -1.57
CA LEU A 191 9.14 -18.76 -1.86
C LEU A 191 10.47 -19.24 -1.28
N ASP A 192 10.53 -20.48 -0.78
CA ASP A 192 11.73 -21.06 -0.15
C ASP A 192 12.98 -21.03 -1.02
N LEU A 193 12.79 -21.20 -2.32
CA LEU A 193 13.88 -21.19 -3.31
C LEU A 193 14.33 -19.77 -3.74
N TYR A 194 13.53 -18.71 -3.52
CA TYR A 194 13.77 -17.35 -4.06
C TYR A 194 13.47 -16.23 -3.04
N LYS A 195 14.06 -16.34 -1.85
CA LYS A 195 13.78 -15.41 -0.73
C LYS A 195 14.43 -14.02 -0.84
N HIS A 196 15.27 -13.75 -1.84
CA HIS A 196 16.31 -12.71 -1.72
C HIS A 196 15.81 -11.28 -1.54
N ASN A 197 14.80 -10.81 -2.25
CA ASN A 197 14.43 -9.39 -2.24
C ASN A 197 12.98 -9.09 -1.86
N VAL A 198 12.17 -10.10 -1.58
CA VAL A 198 10.75 -9.93 -1.23
C VAL A 198 10.63 -9.13 0.08
N GLY A 199 9.74 -8.17 0.10
CA GLY A 199 9.55 -7.25 1.23
C GLY A 199 10.38 -5.98 1.14
N LEU A 200 11.47 -5.96 0.35
CA LEU A 200 12.27 -4.76 0.14
C LEU A 200 11.62 -3.83 -0.89
N SER A 201 11.67 -2.54 -0.62
CA SER A 201 11.26 -1.50 -1.54
C SER A 201 12.26 -0.35 -1.52
N TRP A 202 12.42 0.32 -2.65
CA TRP A 202 13.20 1.55 -2.74
C TRP A 202 12.55 2.51 -3.72
N GLY A 203 12.89 3.77 -3.61
CA GLY A 203 12.33 4.80 -4.47
C GLY A 203 13.02 6.14 -4.29
N PHE A 204 12.64 7.08 -5.12
CA PHE A 204 13.09 8.45 -4.99
C PHE A 204 11.94 9.43 -5.18
N SER A 205 12.14 10.62 -4.64
CA SER A 205 11.24 11.76 -4.80
C SER A 205 12.04 12.95 -5.30
N MET A 206 11.53 13.61 -6.33
CA MET A 206 12.14 14.78 -6.93
C MET A 206 11.10 15.89 -7.07
N LYS A 207 11.44 17.09 -6.57
CA LYS A 207 10.62 18.28 -6.69
C LYS A 207 11.16 19.16 -7.81
N ILE A 208 10.33 19.42 -8.82
CA ILE A 208 10.64 20.34 -9.92
C ILE A 208 9.54 21.41 -9.92
N SER A 209 9.91 22.64 -9.56
CA SER A 209 8.98 23.78 -9.46
C SER A 209 7.78 23.47 -8.55
N LYS A 210 6.59 23.35 -9.11
CA LYS A 210 5.33 23.10 -8.39
C LYS A 210 4.95 21.63 -8.32
N PHE A 211 5.69 20.74 -9.02
CA PHE A 211 5.41 19.32 -9.13
C PHE A 211 6.37 18.48 -8.28
N HIS A 212 5.85 17.42 -7.69
CA HIS A 212 6.62 16.39 -7.01
C HIS A 212 6.47 15.08 -7.78
N PHE A 213 7.57 14.58 -8.29
CA PHE A 213 7.67 13.30 -8.98
C PHE A 213 8.15 12.25 -7.98
N ASN A 214 7.44 11.14 -7.88
CA ASN A 214 7.88 10.04 -7.06
C ASN A 214 7.92 8.78 -7.91
N TYR A 215 8.97 8.01 -7.71
CA TYR A 215 9.11 6.68 -8.26
C TYR A 215 9.38 5.71 -7.11
N ALA A 216 8.75 4.55 -7.15
CA ALA A 216 9.02 3.47 -6.22
C ALA A 216 9.02 2.13 -6.93
N ARG A 217 9.92 1.27 -6.49
CA ARG A 217 10.00 -0.13 -6.89
C ARG A 217 9.89 -0.99 -5.64
N ALA A 218 8.97 -1.93 -5.64
CA ALA A 218 8.77 -2.86 -4.55
C ALA A 218 8.85 -4.29 -5.07
N ALA A 219 9.66 -5.12 -4.42
CA ALA A 219 9.72 -6.53 -4.71
C ALA A 219 8.51 -7.20 -4.06
N TYR A 220 7.50 -7.51 -4.86
CA TYR A 220 6.26 -8.15 -4.40
C TYR A 220 6.37 -9.66 -4.41
N HIS A 221 6.81 -10.21 -5.52
CA HIS A 221 6.88 -11.64 -5.74
C HIS A 221 8.15 -11.99 -6.51
N SER A 222 8.56 -13.26 -6.48
CA SER A 222 9.71 -13.78 -7.23
C SER A 222 9.58 -13.57 -8.75
N VAL A 223 8.34 -13.51 -9.27
CA VAL A 223 8.05 -13.32 -10.70
C VAL A 223 8.37 -11.90 -11.18
N GLY A 224 8.26 -10.88 -10.31
CA GLY A 224 8.61 -9.52 -10.71
C GLY A 224 8.32 -8.45 -9.67
N PRO A 225 8.97 -7.29 -9.81
CA PRO A 225 8.72 -6.13 -8.97
C PRO A 225 7.53 -5.32 -9.48
N MET A 226 6.86 -4.65 -8.56
CA MET A 226 5.88 -3.61 -8.90
C MET A 226 6.58 -2.26 -9.02
N HIS A 227 6.29 -1.52 -10.07
CA HIS A 227 6.75 -0.16 -10.30
C HIS A 227 5.59 0.83 -10.11
N THR A 228 5.84 1.88 -9.35
CA THR A 228 4.85 2.94 -9.13
C THR A 228 5.48 4.28 -9.49
N PHE A 229 4.80 5.02 -10.33
CA PHE A 229 5.15 6.39 -10.67
C PHE A 229 4.01 7.33 -10.27
N SER A 230 4.31 8.45 -9.61
CA SER A 230 3.30 9.43 -9.23
C SER A 230 3.78 10.86 -9.39
N VAL A 231 2.85 11.72 -9.78
CA VAL A 231 3.04 13.17 -9.88
C VAL A 231 2.06 13.84 -8.95
N LEU A 232 2.57 14.66 -8.05
CA LEU A 232 1.74 15.44 -7.12
C LEU A 232 1.97 16.92 -7.33
N THR A 233 0.91 17.71 -7.19
CA THR A 233 0.99 19.15 -7.17
C THR A 233 0.03 19.71 -6.12
N ASN A 234 0.32 20.91 -5.64
CA ASN A 234 -0.56 21.62 -4.72
C ASN A 234 -1.24 22.76 -5.46
N LEU A 235 -2.56 22.69 -5.59
CA LEU A 235 -3.36 23.67 -6.32
C LEU A 235 -3.25 25.08 -5.74
N SER A 236 -3.00 25.24 -4.43
CA SER A 236 -2.79 26.54 -3.81
C SER A 236 -1.59 27.31 -4.38
N LYS A 237 -0.59 26.61 -4.94
CA LYS A 237 0.59 27.22 -5.59
C LYS A 237 0.29 27.84 -6.95
N PHE A 238 -0.88 27.58 -7.52
CA PHE A 238 -1.34 28.14 -8.81
C PHE A 238 -2.29 29.32 -8.62
N ARG A 239 -2.79 29.53 -7.39
CA ARG A 239 -3.63 30.69 -7.10
C ARG A 239 -2.72 31.92 -7.10
N ARG A 240 -2.90 32.81 -8.09
CA ARG A 240 -2.28 34.13 -8.09
C ARG A 240 -2.76 34.88 -6.85
N LYS A 241 -1.81 35.51 -6.12
CA LYS A 241 -2.13 36.51 -5.12
C LYS A 241 -2.75 37.73 -5.79
#